data_ef25c4d3046fdbeea5a05bfbd5c2125c
#
_entry.id   ef25c4d3046fdbeea5a05bfbd5c2125c
#
_cell.length_a   1.000
_cell.length_b   1.000
_cell.length_c   1.000
_cell.angle_alpha   90.00
_cell.angle_beta   90.00
_cell.angle_gamma   90.00
#
_symmetry.space_group_name_H-M   'P 1'
#
loop_
_entity.id
_entity.type
_entity.pdbx_description
1 polymer ?
#
loop_
_entity_poly.entity_id
_entity_poly.type
_entity_poly.pdbx_seq_one_letter_code
_entity_poly.pdbx_strand_id
1 'polypeptide(L)'
;SNNNFNIENINNNSYIFNWKGNSINEGEKYSRTMDLTYAERLFSMSHIQFIIINKDELSEEEKNIINKYSNVYYIGNIIDPTIAFYDTINIMRKVKGVITTDTSIIHLAANLNVLSYLCLTYSHEWRWGNLEKSIWYPNVNILRQKEINNWNNVIEELVNIILDK
;
A
#
# COMPACT_ATOMS: atom_id res chain seq x y z
N SER A 1 8.01 13.05 -15.05
CA SER A 1 7.31 11.84 -15.55
C SER A 1 8.24 10.64 -15.48
N ASN A 2 8.05 9.79 -14.45
CA ASN A 2 8.86 8.58 -14.22
C ASN A 2 8.38 7.41 -15.13
N ASN A 3 8.36 7.63 -16.44
CA ASN A 3 7.78 6.69 -17.41
C ASN A 3 8.69 5.49 -17.78
N ASN A 4 9.83 5.27 -17.09
CA ASN A 4 10.74 4.17 -17.37
C ASN A 4 11.12 3.36 -16.14
N PHE A 5 10.17 3.16 -15.19
CA PHE A 5 10.42 2.24 -14.10
C PHE A 5 10.42 0.80 -14.62
N ASN A 6 11.56 0.13 -14.49
CA ASN A 6 11.67 -1.29 -14.77
C ASN A 6 11.56 -2.09 -13.47
N ILE A 7 10.82 -3.18 -13.49
CA ILE A 7 10.69 -4.13 -12.35
C ILE A 7 12.07 -4.63 -11.87
N GLU A 8 13.08 -4.62 -12.73
CA GLU A 8 14.45 -4.94 -12.36
C GLU A 8 15.12 -3.89 -11.46
N ASN A 9 14.59 -2.67 -11.42
CA ASN A 9 15.10 -1.58 -10.58
C ASN A 9 14.56 -1.62 -9.13
N ILE A 10 13.74 -2.61 -8.80
CA ILE A 10 13.25 -2.83 -7.44
C ILE A 10 14.44 -3.25 -6.57
N ASN A 11 14.67 -2.51 -5.49
CA ASN A 11 15.75 -2.75 -4.55
C ASN A 11 15.25 -3.25 -3.19
N ASN A 12 16.18 -3.61 -2.31
CA ASN A 12 15.88 -4.16 -0.98
C ASN A 12 15.20 -3.16 -0.02
N ASN A 13 15.05 -1.89 -0.40
CA ASN A 13 14.35 -0.86 0.35
C ASN A 13 13.05 -0.43 -0.35
N SER A 14 12.47 -1.32 -1.15
CA SER A 14 11.24 -1.06 -1.88
C SER A 14 10.03 -1.60 -1.11
N TYR A 15 8.96 -0.83 -1.08
CA TYR A 15 7.66 -1.24 -0.57
C TYR A 15 6.58 -1.02 -1.62
N ILE A 16 5.66 -1.97 -1.75
CA ILE A 16 4.40 -1.71 -2.44
C ILE A 16 3.55 -0.83 -1.51
N PHE A 17 2.95 0.21 -2.08
CA PHE A 17 2.01 1.07 -1.38
C PHE A 17 0.67 1.10 -2.12
N ASN A 18 -0.42 0.76 -1.41
CA ASN A 18 -1.76 0.73 -1.95
C ASN A 18 -2.75 1.33 -0.95
N TRP A 19 -3.43 2.42 -1.30
CA TRP A 19 -4.29 3.19 -0.40
C TRP A 19 -5.77 3.06 -0.67
N LYS A 20 -6.16 2.38 -1.76
CA LYS A 20 -7.56 2.20 -2.17
C LYS A 20 -7.75 0.87 -2.88
N GLY A 21 -8.95 0.31 -2.81
CA GLY A 21 -9.38 -0.84 -3.58
C GLY A 21 -9.99 -0.43 -4.92
N ASN A 22 -10.40 -1.43 -5.73
CA ASN A 22 -11.10 -1.19 -6.98
C ASN A 22 -12.49 -0.58 -6.74
N SER A 23 -12.88 0.36 -7.60
CA SER A 23 -14.06 1.22 -7.48
C SER A 23 -15.41 0.53 -7.73
N ILE A 24 -15.47 -0.80 -7.85
CA ILE A 24 -16.69 -1.53 -8.26
C ILE A 24 -17.83 -1.43 -7.23
N ASN A 25 -17.53 -1.16 -5.96
CA ASN A 25 -18.54 -1.00 -4.89
C ASN A 25 -18.48 0.40 -4.27
N GLU A 26 -19.28 1.34 -4.77
CA GLU A 26 -19.30 2.73 -4.30
C GLU A 26 -19.59 2.88 -2.80
N GLY A 27 -20.39 2.02 -2.21
CA GLY A 27 -20.73 2.06 -0.77
C GLY A 27 -19.58 1.70 0.16
N GLU A 28 -18.64 0.86 -0.26
CA GLU A 28 -17.46 0.45 0.50
C GLU A 28 -16.24 1.34 0.26
N LYS A 29 -16.26 2.12 -0.82
CA LYS A 29 -15.16 2.96 -1.30
C LYS A 29 -14.71 3.99 -0.27
N TYR A 30 -15.66 4.60 0.45
CA TYR A 30 -15.37 5.68 1.39
C TYR A 30 -14.86 5.21 2.76
N SER A 31 -15.11 3.95 3.13
CA SER A 31 -14.74 3.46 4.47
C SER A 31 -13.32 2.89 4.55
N ARG A 32 -12.71 2.51 3.42
CA ARG A 32 -11.43 1.81 3.39
C ARG A 32 -10.32 2.56 2.66
N THR A 33 -10.65 3.66 1.99
CA THR A 33 -9.69 4.45 1.23
C THR A 33 -8.97 5.43 2.14
N MET A 34 -7.65 5.48 2.03
CA MET A 34 -6.85 6.53 2.64
C MET A 34 -6.71 7.68 1.65
N ASP A 35 -6.82 8.92 2.09
CA ASP A 35 -6.43 10.05 1.28
C ASP A 35 -4.90 10.03 1.09
N LEU A 36 -4.44 10.15 -0.16
CA LEU A 36 -3.01 10.01 -0.49
C LEU A 36 -2.15 11.12 0.13
N THR A 37 -2.73 12.25 0.51
CA THR A 37 -2.03 13.32 1.23
C THR A 37 -1.40 12.85 2.53
N TYR A 38 -2.02 11.89 3.23
CA TYR A 38 -1.42 11.30 4.42
C TYR A 38 -0.11 10.56 4.14
N ALA A 39 0.02 9.96 2.95
CA ALA A 39 1.21 9.20 2.58
C ALA A 39 2.43 10.08 2.27
N GLU A 40 2.27 11.38 2.10
CA GLU A 40 3.38 12.29 1.79
C GLU A 40 4.50 12.23 2.85
N ARG A 41 4.14 11.98 4.10
CA ARG A 41 5.10 11.78 5.19
C ARG A 41 5.98 10.54 4.98
N LEU A 42 5.42 9.44 4.44
CA LEU A 42 6.17 8.24 4.03
C LEU A 42 7.03 8.55 2.79
N PHE A 43 6.44 9.18 1.78
CA PHE A 43 7.11 9.48 0.52
C PHE A 43 8.30 10.43 0.68
N SER A 44 8.31 11.26 1.74
CA SER A 44 9.47 12.11 2.08
C SER A 44 10.70 11.32 2.53
N MET A 45 10.58 10.02 2.80
CA MET A 45 11.70 9.13 3.10
C MET A 45 12.42 8.74 1.81
N SER A 46 13.27 9.60 1.29
CA SER A 46 13.88 9.51 -0.05
C SER A 46 14.73 8.26 -0.29
N HIS A 47 15.20 7.59 0.76
CA HIS A 47 15.97 6.34 0.70
C HIS A 47 15.10 5.09 0.58
N ILE A 48 13.77 5.24 0.71
CA ILE A 48 12.79 4.18 0.52
C ILE A 48 12.12 4.36 -0.83
N GLN A 49 11.97 3.28 -1.58
CA GLN A 49 11.29 3.25 -2.85
C GLN A 49 9.84 2.78 -2.65
N PHE A 50 8.87 3.56 -3.10
CA PHE A 50 7.45 3.20 -3.02
C PHE A 50 6.90 2.89 -4.41
N ILE A 51 6.32 1.70 -4.56
CA ILE A 51 5.79 1.19 -5.82
C ILE A 51 4.28 1.14 -5.73
N ILE A 52 3.62 1.93 -6.56
CA ILE A 52 2.17 2.05 -6.60
C ILE A 52 1.63 1.18 -7.73
N ILE A 53 0.77 0.22 -7.36
CA ILE A 53 0.20 -0.78 -8.25
C ILE A 53 -1.31 -0.64 -8.48
N ASN A 54 -1.94 0.43 -7.97
CA ASN A 54 -3.35 0.67 -8.20
C ASN A 54 -3.68 0.75 -9.69
N LYS A 55 -4.68 0.00 -10.11
CA LYS A 55 -5.12 -0.03 -11.52
C LYS A 55 -6.18 1.01 -11.85
N ASP A 56 -6.87 1.54 -10.85
CA ASP A 56 -7.86 2.58 -11.04
C ASP A 56 -7.22 3.88 -11.53
N GLU A 57 -7.96 4.65 -12.30
CA GLU A 57 -7.53 5.96 -12.74
C GLU A 57 -7.20 6.86 -11.53
N LEU A 58 -6.04 7.50 -11.61
CA LEU A 58 -5.59 8.43 -10.59
C LEU A 58 -6.24 9.79 -10.81
N SER A 59 -6.71 10.43 -9.73
CA SER A 59 -7.12 11.82 -9.77
C SER A 59 -5.92 12.74 -10.09
N GLU A 60 -6.18 13.96 -10.53
CA GLU A 60 -5.11 14.95 -10.78
C GLU A 60 -4.31 15.25 -9.50
N GLU A 61 -4.99 15.29 -8.35
CA GLU A 61 -4.34 15.48 -7.05
C GLU A 61 -3.40 14.30 -6.72
N GLU A 62 -3.85 13.06 -6.89
CA GLU A 62 -3.02 11.86 -6.69
C GLU A 62 -1.81 11.85 -7.62
N LYS A 63 -1.99 12.20 -8.91
CA LYS A 63 -0.89 12.34 -9.88
C LYS A 63 0.13 13.40 -9.44
N ASN A 64 -0.34 14.54 -8.95
CA ASN A 64 0.53 15.62 -8.47
C ASN A 64 1.36 15.17 -7.26
N ILE A 65 0.74 14.48 -6.29
CA ILE A 65 1.44 13.94 -5.13
C ILE A 65 2.50 12.93 -5.56
N ILE A 66 2.15 11.97 -6.40
CA ILE A 66 3.08 10.95 -6.89
C ILE A 66 4.26 11.57 -7.64
N ASN A 67 4.01 12.55 -8.51
CA ASN A 67 5.05 13.20 -9.30
C ASN A 67 5.97 14.13 -8.48
N LYS A 68 5.56 14.54 -7.30
CA LYS A 68 6.35 15.38 -6.39
C LYS A 68 7.56 14.62 -5.81
N TYR A 69 7.48 13.29 -5.71
CA TYR A 69 8.50 12.47 -5.05
C TYR A 69 9.23 11.57 -6.05
N SER A 70 10.55 11.71 -6.15
CA SER A 70 11.38 10.95 -7.10
C SER A 70 11.52 9.46 -6.74
N ASN A 71 11.19 9.07 -5.51
CA ASN A 71 11.23 7.70 -4.98
C ASN A 71 9.87 6.99 -5.03
N VAL A 72 8.85 7.62 -5.62
CA VAL A 72 7.51 7.05 -5.80
C VAL A 72 7.27 6.72 -7.27
N TYR A 73 6.92 5.48 -7.56
CA TYR A 73 6.76 4.96 -8.92
C TYR A 73 5.35 4.39 -9.13
N TYR A 74 4.60 4.97 -10.06
CA TYR A 74 3.30 4.46 -10.46
C TYR A 74 3.43 3.53 -11.66
N ILE A 75 3.06 2.28 -11.48
CA ILE A 75 3.13 1.23 -12.51
C ILE A 75 1.79 0.50 -12.73
N GLY A 76 0.73 0.89 -12.06
CA GLY A 76 -0.56 0.23 -12.12
C GLY A 76 -1.17 0.13 -13.51
N ASN A 77 -0.83 1.07 -14.40
CA ASN A 77 -1.30 1.10 -15.79
C ASN A 77 -0.54 0.17 -16.75
N ILE A 78 0.59 -0.40 -16.32
CA ILE A 78 1.45 -1.23 -17.19
C ILE A 78 1.59 -2.67 -16.73
N ILE A 79 1.25 -2.98 -15.46
CA ILE A 79 1.34 -4.33 -14.90
C ILE A 79 0.07 -5.15 -15.17
N ASP A 80 0.23 -6.47 -15.18
CA ASP A 80 -0.85 -7.46 -15.35
C ASP A 80 -1.77 -7.16 -16.56
N PRO A 81 -1.23 -6.93 -17.78
CA PRO A 81 -2.04 -6.53 -18.93
C PRO A 81 -2.95 -7.66 -19.44
N THR A 82 -2.55 -8.90 -19.23
CA THR A 82 -3.25 -10.10 -19.77
C THR A 82 -3.60 -11.13 -18.70
N ILE A 83 -2.72 -11.34 -17.72
CA ILE A 83 -2.91 -12.34 -16.65
C ILE A 83 -3.00 -11.62 -15.33
N ALA A 84 -4.13 -11.76 -14.64
CA ALA A 84 -4.35 -11.12 -13.34
C ALA A 84 -3.27 -11.51 -12.32
N PHE A 85 -2.71 -10.52 -11.65
CA PHE A 85 -1.70 -10.63 -10.60
C PHE A 85 -0.34 -11.22 -10.99
N TYR A 86 -0.07 -11.51 -12.26
CA TYR A 86 1.20 -12.11 -12.66
C TYR A 86 2.39 -11.20 -12.34
N ASP A 87 2.36 -9.96 -12.82
CA ASP A 87 3.41 -8.99 -12.54
C ASP A 87 3.39 -8.56 -11.08
N THR A 88 2.20 -8.40 -10.50
CA THR A 88 2.01 -8.08 -9.08
C THR A 88 2.70 -9.10 -8.17
N ILE A 89 2.56 -10.40 -8.43
CA ILE A 89 3.23 -11.46 -7.67
C ILE A 89 4.76 -11.38 -7.81
N ASN A 90 5.26 -11.13 -9.02
CA ASN A 90 6.69 -10.99 -9.26
C ASN A 90 7.29 -9.78 -8.54
N ILE A 91 6.56 -8.67 -8.49
CA ILE A 91 6.94 -7.48 -7.73
C ILE A 91 6.92 -7.76 -6.24
N MET A 92 5.86 -8.41 -5.72
CA MET A 92 5.73 -8.76 -4.30
C MET A 92 6.89 -9.60 -3.78
N ARG A 93 7.45 -10.48 -4.62
CA ARG A 93 8.61 -11.31 -4.25
C ARG A 93 9.92 -10.55 -4.17
N LYS A 94 9.99 -9.36 -4.75
CA LYS A 94 11.21 -8.52 -4.80
C LYS A 94 11.23 -7.41 -3.75
N VAL A 95 10.06 -6.97 -3.29
CA VAL A 95 9.97 -5.88 -2.32
C VAL A 95 10.26 -6.34 -0.89
N LYS A 96 10.65 -5.41 -0.04
CA LYS A 96 10.83 -5.64 1.40
C LYS A 96 9.50 -5.87 2.11
N GLY A 97 8.43 -5.26 1.65
CA GLY A 97 7.10 -5.42 2.23
C GLY A 97 5.99 -4.73 1.43
N VAL A 98 4.78 -4.94 1.90
CA VAL A 98 3.55 -4.37 1.33
C VAL A 98 2.84 -3.54 2.39
N ILE A 99 2.50 -2.30 2.05
CA ILE A 99 1.69 -1.38 2.86
C ILE A 99 0.37 -1.20 2.12
N THR A 100 -0.73 -1.59 2.71
CA THR A 100 -2.03 -1.52 2.03
C THR A 100 -3.19 -1.31 3.01
N THR A 101 -4.24 -0.66 2.54
CA THR A 101 -5.56 -0.71 3.17
C THR A 101 -6.23 -2.07 2.92
N ASP A 102 -7.41 -2.31 3.50
CA ASP A 102 -8.10 -3.61 3.37
C ASP A 102 -8.62 -3.84 1.94
N THR A 103 -7.79 -4.44 1.13
CA THR A 103 -8.02 -4.74 -0.29
C THR A 103 -7.57 -6.17 -0.62
N SER A 104 -7.81 -6.64 -1.85
CA SER A 104 -7.32 -7.95 -2.31
C SER A 104 -5.80 -8.12 -2.22
N ILE A 105 -5.07 -7.02 -2.25
CA ILE A 105 -3.59 -7.00 -2.19
C ILE A 105 -3.07 -7.58 -0.88
N ILE A 106 -3.73 -7.31 0.26
CA ILE A 106 -3.28 -7.86 1.56
C ILE A 106 -3.38 -9.39 1.58
N HIS A 107 -4.44 -9.97 1.03
CA HIS A 107 -4.62 -11.42 0.99
C HIS A 107 -3.59 -12.08 0.07
N LEU A 108 -3.29 -11.46 -1.07
CA LEU A 108 -2.27 -11.94 -1.99
C LEU A 108 -0.88 -11.92 -1.34
N ALA A 109 -0.49 -10.81 -0.73
CA ALA A 109 0.80 -10.65 -0.04
C ALA A 109 0.94 -11.64 1.13
N ALA A 110 -0.12 -11.81 1.91
CA ALA A 110 -0.15 -12.74 3.03
C ALA A 110 0.05 -14.20 2.60
N ASN A 111 -0.63 -14.63 1.53
CA ASN A 111 -0.48 -15.97 0.97
C ASN A 111 0.91 -16.22 0.36
N LEU A 112 1.57 -15.18 -0.13
CA LEU A 112 2.96 -15.25 -0.61
C LEU A 112 3.99 -15.15 0.52
N ASN A 113 3.54 -15.06 1.77
CA ASN A 113 4.37 -14.86 2.96
C ASN A 113 5.26 -13.60 2.89
N VAL A 114 4.77 -12.55 2.24
CA VAL A 114 5.43 -11.24 2.20
C VAL A 114 5.09 -10.44 3.44
N LEU A 115 6.09 -9.81 4.06
CA LEU A 115 5.89 -8.90 5.18
C LEU A 115 4.88 -7.81 4.80
N SER A 116 3.82 -7.68 5.57
CA SER A 116 2.72 -6.79 5.23
C SER A 116 2.27 -5.93 6.40
N TYR A 117 1.91 -4.70 6.07
CA TYR A 117 1.32 -3.71 6.98
C TYR A 117 -0.07 -3.38 6.49
N LEU A 118 -1.07 -3.84 7.22
CA LEU A 118 -2.48 -3.60 6.93
C LEU A 118 -2.95 -2.36 7.68
N CYS A 119 -3.33 -1.34 6.92
CA CYS A 119 -3.87 -0.09 7.44
C CYS A 119 -5.40 -0.19 7.52
N LEU A 120 -5.95 -0.24 8.73
CA LEU A 120 -7.37 -0.37 8.98
C LEU A 120 -8.01 0.94 9.46
N THR A 121 -9.24 1.16 9.03
CA THR A 121 -10.09 2.24 9.55
C THR A 121 -10.44 2.00 11.02
N TYR A 122 -10.91 3.03 11.71
CA TYR A 122 -11.41 2.94 13.07
C TYR A 122 -12.51 1.88 13.22
N SER A 123 -13.43 1.84 12.25
CA SER A 123 -14.51 0.83 12.16
C SER A 123 -14.15 -0.23 11.13
N HIS A 124 -13.23 -1.13 11.48
CA HIS A 124 -12.77 -2.22 10.62
C HIS A 124 -13.70 -3.44 10.70
N GLU A 125 -13.60 -4.31 9.69
CA GLU A 125 -14.35 -5.55 9.67
C GLU A 125 -13.91 -6.54 10.76
N TRP A 126 -14.86 -7.30 11.31
CA TRP A 126 -14.68 -8.30 12.35
C TRP A 126 -13.61 -9.36 12.06
N ARG A 127 -13.39 -9.69 10.77
CA ARG A 127 -12.38 -10.70 10.36
C ARG A 127 -10.96 -10.38 10.76
N TRP A 128 -10.64 -9.11 10.96
CA TRP A 128 -9.31 -8.69 11.41
C TRP A 128 -9.17 -8.63 12.93
N GLY A 129 -10.28 -8.80 13.67
CA GLY A 129 -10.29 -8.77 15.13
C GLY A 129 -9.72 -7.49 15.72
N ASN A 130 -9.37 -7.52 17.01
CA ASN A 130 -8.77 -6.39 17.74
C ASN A 130 -7.27 -6.56 18.00
N LEU A 131 -6.62 -7.53 17.38
CA LEU A 131 -5.21 -7.84 17.60
C LEU A 131 -4.32 -7.01 16.68
N GLU A 132 -3.07 -6.77 17.11
CA GLU A 132 -2.04 -6.11 16.29
C GLU A 132 -1.50 -7.03 15.19
N LYS A 133 -1.71 -8.32 15.30
CA LYS A 133 -1.35 -9.32 14.31
C LYS A 133 -2.58 -10.12 13.91
N SER A 134 -2.66 -10.47 12.64
CA SER A 134 -3.69 -11.37 12.16
C SER A 134 -3.46 -12.79 12.70
N ILE A 135 -4.52 -13.42 13.20
CA ILE A 135 -4.48 -14.84 13.59
C ILE A 135 -4.28 -15.73 12.36
N TRP A 136 -4.83 -15.33 11.21
CA TRP A 136 -4.80 -16.10 9.98
C TRP A 136 -3.50 -15.92 9.18
N TYR A 137 -2.85 -14.75 9.34
CA TYR A 137 -1.67 -14.37 8.57
C TYR A 137 -0.59 -13.80 9.50
N PRO A 138 0.35 -14.63 9.99
CA PRO A 138 1.36 -14.20 10.97
C PRO A 138 2.34 -13.15 10.44
N ASN A 139 2.46 -13.01 9.12
CA ASN A 139 3.28 -12.03 8.43
C ASN A 139 2.56 -10.67 8.20
N VAL A 140 1.30 -10.54 8.65
CA VAL A 140 0.53 -9.31 8.55
C VAL A 140 0.52 -8.58 9.89
N ASN A 141 1.06 -7.38 9.90
CA ASN A 141 1.01 -6.45 11.02
C ASN A 141 -0.14 -5.47 10.80
N ILE A 142 -0.99 -5.29 11.78
CA ILE A 142 -2.21 -4.49 11.67
C ILE A 142 -2.02 -3.16 12.37
N LEU A 143 -2.24 -2.07 11.63
CA LEU A 143 -2.19 -0.70 12.10
C LEU A 143 -3.58 -0.08 11.96
N ARG A 144 -4.13 0.47 13.05
CA ARG A 144 -5.51 0.97 13.09
C ARG A 144 -5.59 2.46 13.35
N GLN A 145 -6.53 3.11 12.66
CA GLN A 145 -6.93 4.45 13.05
C GLN A 145 -7.38 4.50 14.51
N LYS A 146 -6.91 5.51 15.24
CA LYS A 146 -7.37 5.82 16.61
C LYS A 146 -8.57 6.76 16.61
N GLU A 147 -8.78 7.46 15.49
CA GLU A 147 -9.88 8.39 15.26
C GLU A 147 -10.46 8.18 13.86
N ILE A 148 -11.77 8.38 13.72
CA ILE A 148 -12.45 8.23 12.43
C ILE A 148 -11.87 9.22 11.41
N ASN A 149 -11.58 8.70 10.22
CA ASN A 149 -11.02 9.47 9.09
C ASN A 149 -9.68 10.16 9.36
N ASN A 150 -8.95 9.77 10.39
CA ASN A 150 -7.62 10.29 10.69
C ASN A 150 -6.58 9.18 10.59
N TRP A 151 -5.70 9.29 9.58
CA TRP A 151 -4.64 8.30 9.31
C TRP A 151 -3.28 8.68 9.92
N ASN A 152 -3.17 9.82 10.59
CA ASN A 152 -1.88 10.31 11.10
C ASN A 152 -1.18 9.30 12.00
N ASN A 153 -1.88 8.67 12.93
CA ASN A 153 -1.27 7.69 13.83
C ASN A 153 -0.75 6.47 13.06
N VAL A 154 -1.48 6.00 12.05
CA VAL A 154 -1.07 4.86 11.21
C VAL A 154 0.18 5.19 10.42
N ILE A 155 0.24 6.37 9.82
CA ILE A 155 1.39 6.83 9.05
C ILE A 155 2.63 7.01 9.95
N GLU A 156 2.49 7.62 11.13
CA GLU A 156 3.63 7.78 12.05
C GLU A 156 4.14 6.44 12.59
N GLU A 157 3.26 5.49 12.87
CA GLU A 157 3.66 4.13 13.24
C GLU A 157 4.44 3.45 12.11
N LEU A 158 3.98 3.58 10.84
CA LEU A 158 4.70 3.06 9.66
C LEU A 158 6.08 3.70 9.50
N VAL A 159 6.18 5.03 9.62
CA VAL A 159 7.46 5.74 9.54
C VAL A 159 8.43 5.21 10.58
N ASN A 160 8.02 5.07 11.83
CA ASN A 160 8.86 4.56 12.91
C ASN A 160 9.32 3.12 12.63
N ILE A 161 8.40 2.23 12.21
CA ILE A 161 8.73 0.84 11.87
C ILE A 161 9.75 0.76 10.74
N ILE A 162 9.60 1.59 9.70
CA ILE A 162 10.49 1.58 8.54
C ILE A 162 11.86 2.16 8.89
N LEU A 163 11.93 3.20 9.73
CA LEU A 163 13.19 3.80 10.19
C LEU A 163 13.99 2.85 11.08
N ASP A 164 13.34 2.01 11.87
CA ASP A 164 13.99 1.07 12.79
C ASP A 164 14.53 -0.20 12.11
N LYS A 165 14.27 -0.37 10.83
CA LYS A 165 14.68 -1.52 10.01
C LYS A 165 15.72 -1.19 8.95
#